data_06cb45b8356a0a0fe44d35b112f6d5bd
#
_entry.id   06cb45b8356a0a0fe44d35b112f6d5bd
#
_cell.length_a   1.000
_cell.length_b   1.000
_cell.length_c   1.000
_cell.angle_alpha   90.00
_cell.angle_beta   90.00
_cell.angle_gamma   90.00
#
_symmetry.space_group_name_H-M   'P 1'
#
loop_
_entity.id
_entity.type
_entity.pdbx_description
1 polymer ?
#
loop_
_entity_poly.entity_id
_entity_poly.type
_entity_poly.pdbx_seq_one_letter_code
_entity_poly.pdbx_strand_id
1 'polypeptide(L)'
;YMDANGINKTIYLVAFAYYSYRQPPVKLVNGEYVAVDESVIPKKDGKVRVGVMYTPIEACYTHPISDEVETCDKNAQIAEEMKAWASITDYLMMYSYGTNFQAYKYHFNNWSHIGDSIRFYEKCGLKYYFEQACAQNDISPMSSMRAYVRSKLAWNSAYNTQDLIDEFIEHYYGDGAESVKQYFGAVMENFERIYTIDGTEDHNIYYSKITNNESWTRSLVKELQSYLEKADYKIDIGSSNRKDVYKERVFREYFLLKDCEYMKYSGYLNQEEYDELERLVMYGREKYNAYLSTEKTNNG
;
A
#
# COMPACT_ATOMS: atom_id res chain seq x y z
N TYR A 1 -21.23 -34.08 -3.92
CA TYR A 1 -21.73 -33.50 -2.67
C TYR A 1 -22.72 -32.35 -2.91
N MET A 2 -22.40 -31.33 -3.73
CA MET A 2 -23.26 -30.19 -3.98
C MET A 2 -24.60 -30.59 -4.60
N ASP A 3 -24.57 -31.42 -5.65
CA ASP A 3 -25.79 -31.90 -6.33
C ASP A 3 -26.64 -32.75 -5.40
N ALA A 4 -26.02 -33.65 -4.63
CA ALA A 4 -26.72 -34.53 -3.68
C ALA A 4 -27.37 -33.74 -2.51
N ASN A 5 -26.95 -32.52 -2.25
CA ASN A 5 -27.48 -31.64 -1.18
C ASN A 5 -28.27 -30.46 -1.73
N GLY A 6 -28.59 -30.41 -3.02
CA GLY A 6 -29.36 -29.33 -3.64
C GLY A 6 -28.67 -27.95 -3.62
N ILE A 7 -27.36 -27.89 -3.47
CA ILE A 7 -26.60 -26.63 -3.44
C ILE A 7 -26.48 -26.10 -4.87
N ASN A 8 -27.17 -25.02 -5.15
CA ASN A 8 -27.14 -24.35 -6.46
C ASN A 8 -26.26 -23.08 -6.41
N LYS A 9 -24.95 -23.25 -6.09
CA LYS A 9 -23.98 -22.18 -6.07
C LYS A 9 -22.76 -22.56 -6.91
N THR A 10 -22.12 -21.56 -7.53
CA THR A 10 -20.80 -21.73 -8.12
C THR A 10 -19.74 -21.56 -7.04
N ILE A 11 -18.78 -22.47 -6.99
CA ILE A 11 -17.60 -22.41 -6.13
C ILE A 11 -16.37 -22.21 -7.02
N TYR A 12 -15.53 -21.26 -6.65
CA TYR A 12 -14.23 -21.08 -7.27
C TYR A 12 -13.14 -21.67 -6.37
N LEU A 13 -12.35 -22.59 -6.92
CA LEU A 13 -11.08 -23.02 -6.35
C LEU A 13 -10.02 -22.08 -6.88
N VAL A 14 -9.38 -21.32 -5.98
CA VAL A 14 -8.42 -20.30 -6.37
C VAL A 14 -7.00 -20.83 -6.21
N ALA A 15 -6.24 -20.81 -7.32
CA ALA A 15 -4.81 -21.12 -7.33
C ALA A 15 -4.01 -19.81 -7.32
N PHE A 16 -2.93 -19.77 -6.52
CA PHE A 16 -2.01 -18.65 -6.53
C PHE A 16 -1.05 -18.75 -7.72
N ALA A 17 -0.96 -17.68 -8.50
CA ALA A 17 0.10 -17.45 -9.45
C ALA A 17 1.18 -16.59 -8.76
N TYR A 18 2.17 -17.23 -8.14
CA TYR A 18 3.10 -16.62 -7.19
C TYR A 18 4.51 -17.19 -7.35
N TYR A 19 5.55 -16.36 -7.19
CA TYR A 19 6.96 -16.76 -7.36
C TYR A 19 7.20 -17.61 -8.63
N SER A 20 7.69 -18.83 -8.45
CA SER A 20 8.03 -19.74 -9.56
C SER A 20 6.83 -20.15 -10.42
N TYR A 21 5.61 -19.99 -9.91
CA TYR A 21 4.35 -20.30 -10.59
C TYR A 21 3.61 -19.05 -11.07
N ARG A 22 4.25 -17.89 -11.05
CA ARG A 22 3.62 -16.61 -11.42
C ARG A 22 3.33 -16.53 -12.93
N GLN A 23 4.26 -17.05 -13.73
CA GLN A 23 4.13 -16.96 -15.18
C GLN A 23 2.97 -17.81 -15.72
N PRO A 24 2.12 -17.23 -16.59
CA PRO A 24 1.03 -17.98 -17.19
C PRO A 24 1.54 -19.01 -18.19
N PRO A 25 0.89 -20.20 -18.26
CA PRO A 25 1.28 -21.26 -19.21
C PRO A 25 0.75 -20.96 -20.61
N VAL A 26 1.18 -19.86 -21.22
CA VAL A 26 0.76 -19.42 -22.56
C VAL A 26 1.98 -19.16 -23.45
N LYS A 27 1.71 -19.11 -24.74
CA LYS A 27 2.65 -18.67 -25.77
C LYS A 27 2.00 -17.60 -26.64
N LEU A 28 2.82 -16.70 -27.19
CA LEU A 28 2.36 -15.67 -28.11
C LEU A 28 2.30 -16.27 -29.54
N VAL A 29 1.13 -16.23 -30.16
CA VAL A 29 0.92 -16.71 -31.53
C VAL A 29 0.20 -15.61 -32.30
N ASN A 30 0.83 -15.06 -33.32
CA ASN A 30 0.31 -13.96 -34.15
C ASN A 30 -0.18 -12.74 -33.34
N GLY A 31 0.48 -12.45 -32.22
CA GLY A 31 0.10 -11.31 -31.35
C GLY A 31 -0.96 -11.63 -30.29
N GLU A 32 -1.46 -12.87 -30.22
CA GLU A 32 -2.44 -13.31 -29.22
C GLU A 32 -1.84 -14.32 -28.25
N TYR A 33 -2.22 -14.25 -26.97
CA TYR A 33 -1.85 -15.23 -25.98
C TYR A 33 -2.72 -16.48 -26.11
N VAL A 34 -2.06 -17.62 -26.34
CA VAL A 34 -2.72 -18.93 -26.48
C VAL A 34 -2.12 -19.90 -25.47
N ALA A 35 -2.96 -20.68 -24.79
CA ALA A 35 -2.50 -21.72 -23.87
C ALA A 35 -1.50 -22.67 -24.56
N VAL A 36 -0.45 -23.06 -23.82
CA VAL A 36 0.56 -24.01 -24.35
C VAL A 36 -0.05 -25.38 -24.63
N ASP A 37 -1.08 -25.75 -23.85
CA ASP A 37 -1.88 -26.96 -23.97
C ASP A 37 -3.26 -26.72 -23.37
N GLU A 38 -4.31 -27.38 -23.86
CA GLU A 38 -5.68 -27.22 -23.35
C GLU A 38 -5.82 -27.62 -21.88
N SER A 39 -5.02 -28.54 -21.39
CA SER A 39 -5.07 -29.02 -20.00
C SER A 39 -4.68 -27.97 -18.97
N VAL A 40 -3.96 -26.90 -19.38
CA VAL A 40 -3.56 -25.80 -18.46
C VAL A 40 -4.62 -24.70 -18.38
N ILE A 41 -5.68 -24.75 -19.18
CA ILE A 41 -6.76 -23.76 -19.12
C ILE A 41 -7.59 -23.99 -17.85
N PRO A 42 -7.70 -22.98 -16.95
CA PRO A 42 -8.53 -23.10 -15.77
C PRO A 42 -9.99 -23.43 -16.11
N LYS A 43 -10.59 -24.35 -15.35
CA LYS A 43 -11.97 -24.76 -15.58
C LYS A 43 -12.94 -23.59 -15.38
N LYS A 44 -13.68 -23.22 -16.42
CA LYS A 44 -14.59 -22.07 -16.48
C LYS A 44 -16.07 -22.44 -16.37
N ASP A 45 -16.41 -23.71 -16.48
CA ASP A 45 -17.81 -24.22 -16.52
C ASP A 45 -18.14 -25.06 -15.28
N GLY A 46 -19.45 -25.40 -15.16
CA GLY A 46 -19.96 -26.20 -14.06
C GLY A 46 -20.04 -25.47 -12.71
N LYS A 47 -20.40 -26.21 -11.68
CA LYS A 47 -20.56 -25.71 -10.31
C LYS A 47 -19.24 -25.46 -9.60
N VAL A 48 -18.17 -26.15 -9.98
CA VAL A 48 -16.81 -25.94 -9.47
C VAL A 48 -15.95 -25.43 -10.61
N ARG A 49 -15.41 -24.23 -10.45
CA ARG A 49 -14.54 -23.54 -11.41
C ARG A 49 -13.18 -23.24 -10.78
N VAL A 50 -12.21 -22.90 -11.60
CA VAL A 50 -10.89 -22.52 -11.13
C VAL A 50 -10.64 -21.05 -11.43
N GLY A 51 -10.27 -20.28 -10.41
CA GLY A 51 -9.80 -18.91 -10.54
C GLY A 51 -8.30 -18.81 -10.30
N VAL A 52 -7.70 -17.73 -10.72
CA VAL A 52 -6.28 -17.44 -10.55
C VAL A 52 -6.12 -16.18 -9.72
N MET A 53 -5.38 -16.28 -8.60
CA MET A 53 -4.94 -15.13 -7.82
C MET A 53 -3.50 -14.78 -8.19
N TYR A 54 -3.35 -13.77 -9.03
CA TYR A 54 -2.06 -13.27 -9.45
C TYR A 54 -1.42 -12.44 -8.35
N THR A 55 -0.18 -12.75 -8.00
CA THR A 55 0.48 -12.23 -6.81
C THR A 55 1.90 -11.76 -7.14
N PRO A 56 2.05 -10.54 -7.71
CA PRO A 56 3.35 -10.02 -8.15
C PRO A 56 4.11 -9.37 -6.99
N ILE A 57 4.64 -10.18 -6.06
CA ILE A 57 5.37 -9.68 -4.88
C ILE A 57 6.61 -8.87 -5.27
N GLU A 58 7.20 -9.16 -6.43
CA GLU A 58 8.38 -8.49 -6.95
C GLU A 58 8.07 -7.18 -7.72
N ALA A 59 6.80 -6.77 -7.77
CA ALA A 59 6.42 -5.53 -8.45
C ALA A 59 7.16 -4.31 -7.87
N CYS A 60 7.45 -3.35 -8.73
CA CYS A 60 7.85 -2.02 -8.31
C CYS A 60 6.61 -1.24 -7.88
N TYR A 61 6.61 -0.66 -6.68
CA TYR A 61 5.44 0.06 -6.14
C TYR A 61 5.49 1.57 -6.38
N THR A 62 6.54 2.07 -7.01
CA THR A 62 6.69 3.49 -7.38
C THR A 62 6.32 3.79 -8.83
N HIS A 63 5.96 2.74 -9.58
CA HIS A 63 5.47 2.84 -10.94
C HIS A 63 4.12 2.11 -11.08
N PRO A 64 3.27 2.50 -12.02
CA PRO A 64 2.01 1.79 -12.26
C PRO A 64 2.29 0.40 -12.84
N ILE A 65 1.42 -0.57 -12.52
CA ILE A 65 1.29 -1.79 -13.34
C ILE A 65 0.28 -1.44 -14.42
N SER A 66 0.76 -1.16 -15.62
CA SER A 66 -0.07 -0.69 -16.75
C SER A 66 0.64 -0.91 -18.08
N ASP A 67 -0.13 -0.94 -19.16
CA ASP A 67 0.34 -0.87 -20.54
C ASP A 67 -0.07 0.43 -21.25
N GLU A 68 -0.71 1.36 -20.55
CA GLU A 68 -1.26 2.61 -21.07
C GLU A 68 -0.50 3.86 -20.64
N VAL A 69 0.25 3.75 -19.54
CA VAL A 69 1.06 4.85 -19.01
C VAL A 69 2.50 4.38 -18.82
N GLU A 70 3.42 5.33 -18.81
CA GLU A 70 4.84 5.06 -18.59
C GLU A 70 5.06 4.26 -17.30
N THR A 71 5.87 3.23 -17.38
CA THR A 71 6.19 2.33 -16.27
C THR A 71 7.61 1.78 -16.41
N CYS A 72 8.12 1.14 -15.36
CA CYS A 72 9.42 0.46 -15.40
C CYS A 72 9.32 -0.92 -16.06
N ASP A 73 10.47 -1.44 -16.52
CA ASP A 73 10.55 -2.74 -17.20
C ASP A 73 9.94 -3.88 -16.38
N LYS A 74 10.13 -3.85 -15.07
CA LYS A 74 9.54 -4.84 -14.15
C LYS A 74 8.02 -4.86 -14.23
N ASN A 75 7.39 -3.70 -14.13
CA ASN A 75 5.93 -3.60 -14.13
C ASN A 75 5.35 -3.76 -15.55
N ALA A 76 6.08 -3.41 -16.58
CA ALA A 76 5.71 -3.73 -17.96
C ALA A 76 5.63 -5.26 -18.16
N GLN A 77 6.61 -6.02 -17.67
CA GLN A 77 6.56 -7.48 -17.68
C GLN A 77 5.36 -8.02 -16.90
N ILE A 78 5.09 -7.47 -15.72
CA ILE A 78 3.93 -7.87 -14.87
C ILE A 78 2.61 -7.57 -15.58
N ALA A 79 2.50 -6.45 -16.28
CA ALA A 79 1.33 -6.12 -17.07
C ALA A 79 1.09 -7.14 -18.20
N GLU A 80 2.16 -7.55 -18.91
CA GLU A 80 2.05 -8.61 -19.91
C GLU A 80 1.62 -9.96 -19.30
N GLU A 81 2.18 -10.34 -18.16
CA GLU A 81 1.75 -11.57 -17.45
C GLU A 81 0.28 -11.53 -17.06
N MET A 82 -0.24 -10.37 -16.62
CA MET A 82 -1.66 -10.21 -16.28
C MET A 82 -2.56 -10.36 -17.51
N LYS A 83 -2.20 -9.75 -18.64
CA LYS A 83 -2.93 -9.92 -19.91
C LYS A 83 -2.93 -11.38 -20.36
N ALA A 84 -1.80 -12.03 -20.20
CA ALA A 84 -1.65 -13.44 -20.53
C ALA A 84 -2.50 -14.36 -19.64
N TRP A 85 -2.56 -14.11 -18.33
CA TRP A 85 -3.49 -14.81 -17.44
C TRP A 85 -4.96 -14.53 -17.80
N ALA A 86 -5.31 -13.27 -18.10
CA ALA A 86 -6.64 -12.88 -18.51
C ALA A 86 -7.12 -13.57 -19.79
N SER A 87 -6.21 -13.98 -20.68
CA SER A 87 -6.55 -14.70 -21.91
C SER A 87 -7.04 -16.13 -21.66
N ILE A 88 -6.65 -16.77 -20.56
CA ILE A 88 -6.98 -18.17 -20.25
C ILE A 88 -7.90 -18.37 -19.06
N THR A 89 -8.14 -17.34 -18.22
CA THR A 89 -9.10 -17.43 -17.10
C THR A 89 -10.15 -16.32 -17.19
N ASP A 90 -11.39 -16.62 -16.81
CA ASP A 90 -12.48 -15.65 -16.64
C ASP A 90 -12.65 -15.19 -15.17
N TYR A 91 -11.82 -15.70 -14.26
CA TYR A 91 -11.84 -15.35 -12.85
C TYR A 91 -10.42 -15.02 -12.34
N LEU A 92 -9.95 -13.87 -12.80
CA LEU A 92 -8.65 -13.31 -12.38
C LEU A 92 -8.86 -12.50 -11.10
N MET A 93 -7.99 -12.72 -10.13
CA MET A 93 -7.90 -12.00 -8.87
C MET A 93 -6.51 -11.43 -8.69
N MET A 94 -6.39 -10.34 -7.96
CA MET A 94 -5.11 -9.72 -7.59
C MET A 94 -4.86 -9.84 -6.09
N TYR A 95 -3.67 -10.27 -5.73
CA TYR A 95 -3.11 -10.13 -4.39
C TYR A 95 -1.97 -9.10 -4.46
N SER A 96 -2.23 -7.89 -4.00
CA SER A 96 -1.29 -6.77 -4.01
C SER A 96 -0.73 -6.50 -2.61
N TYR A 97 0.15 -5.51 -2.52
CA TYR A 97 0.83 -5.15 -1.27
C TYR A 97 0.74 -3.64 -1.03
N GLY A 98 0.43 -3.26 0.19
CA GLY A 98 0.17 -1.87 0.60
C GLY A 98 1.17 -1.33 1.63
N THR A 99 2.22 -2.07 1.93
CA THR A 99 3.25 -1.65 2.89
C THR A 99 4.62 -2.18 2.52
N ASN A 100 5.67 -1.54 3.03
CA ASN A 100 7.02 -2.04 2.90
C ASN A 100 7.32 -2.98 4.09
N PHE A 101 7.64 -4.24 3.81
CA PHE A 101 7.90 -5.26 4.83
C PHE A 101 9.22 -5.10 5.58
N GLN A 102 10.13 -4.29 5.06
CA GLN A 102 11.36 -3.89 5.75
C GLN A 102 11.20 -2.60 6.56
N ALA A 103 10.05 -1.92 6.45
CA ALA A 103 9.88 -0.58 7.00
C ALA A 103 8.41 -0.24 7.35
N TYR A 104 7.78 -1.03 8.22
CA TYR A 104 6.37 -0.87 8.59
C TYR A 104 5.97 0.51 9.13
N LYS A 105 6.91 1.20 9.78
CA LYS A 105 6.68 2.50 10.41
C LYS A 105 6.99 3.68 9.50
N TYR A 106 7.42 3.42 8.28
CA TYR A 106 7.72 4.43 7.28
C TYR A 106 6.62 4.47 6.22
N HIS A 107 6.44 5.63 5.61
CA HIS A 107 5.54 5.73 4.47
C HIS A 107 5.99 4.81 3.34
N PHE A 108 5.01 4.25 2.64
CA PHE A 108 5.21 3.43 1.46
C PHE A 108 4.59 4.14 0.27
N ASN A 109 5.44 4.52 -0.70
CA ASN A 109 4.99 5.31 -1.84
C ASN A 109 4.45 4.43 -2.96
N ASN A 110 3.14 4.33 -3.02
CA ASN A 110 2.43 3.82 -4.19
C ASN A 110 1.19 4.69 -4.49
N TRP A 111 1.14 5.90 -3.95
CA TRP A 111 -0.02 6.80 -4.04
C TRP A 111 -0.27 7.32 -5.44
N SER A 112 0.79 7.76 -6.12
CA SER A 112 0.71 8.38 -7.45
C SER A 112 0.14 7.45 -8.51
N HIS A 113 0.25 6.13 -8.33
CA HIS A 113 -0.04 5.13 -9.36
C HIS A 113 -1.15 4.14 -9.00
N ILE A 114 -1.81 4.32 -7.85
CA ILE A 114 -2.92 3.46 -7.42
C ILE A 114 -4.02 3.42 -8.49
N GLY A 115 -4.45 4.58 -8.97
CA GLY A 115 -5.55 4.69 -9.93
C GLY A 115 -5.23 4.04 -11.27
N ASP A 116 -4.02 4.28 -11.79
CA ASP A 116 -3.58 3.72 -13.07
C ASP A 116 -3.52 2.20 -13.02
N SER A 117 -2.94 1.66 -11.95
CA SER A 117 -2.87 0.21 -11.74
C SER A 117 -4.26 -0.42 -11.63
N ILE A 118 -5.19 0.18 -10.88
CA ILE A 118 -6.55 -0.37 -10.72
C ILE A 118 -7.33 -0.31 -12.03
N ARG A 119 -7.20 0.77 -12.83
CA ARG A 119 -7.80 0.85 -14.17
C ARG A 119 -7.29 -0.25 -15.09
N PHE A 120 -5.99 -0.50 -15.06
CA PHE A 120 -5.40 -1.59 -15.81
C PHE A 120 -5.89 -2.97 -15.35
N TYR A 121 -6.04 -3.19 -14.04
CA TYR A 121 -6.60 -4.44 -13.52
C TYR A 121 -8.04 -4.65 -13.97
N GLU A 122 -8.86 -3.60 -13.96
CA GLU A 122 -10.23 -3.66 -14.50
C GLU A 122 -10.23 -4.02 -15.99
N LYS A 123 -9.37 -3.39 -16.80
CA LYS A 123 -9.18 -3.70 -18.23
C LYS A 123 -8.82 -5.18 -18.45
N CYS A 124 -8.01 -5.77 -17.58
CA CYS A 124 -7.70 -7.21 -17.58
C CYS A 124 -8.87 -8.09 -17.08
N GLY A 125 -10.02 -7.51 -16.72
CA GLY A 125 -11.19 -8.25 -16.26
C GLY A 125 -11.10 -8.77 -14.84
N LEU A 126 -10.30 -8.11 -13.98
CA LEU A 126 -10.15 -8.47 -12.57
C LEU A 126 -11.51 -8.57 -11.86
N LYS A 127 -11.73 -9.65 -11.08
CA LYS A 127 -12.96 -9.90 -10.33
C LYS A 127 -12.86 -9.66 -8.85
N TYR A 128 -11.64 -9.71 -8.31
CA TYR A 128 -11.40 -9.53 -6.89
C TYR A 128 -10.01 -8.91 -6.67
N TYR A 129 -9.94 -7.96 -5.77
CA TYR A 129 -8.72 -7.28 -5.37
C TYR A 129 -8.51 -7.44 -3.86
N PHE A 130 -7.35 -7.94 -3.49
CA PHE A 130 -6.87 -8.00 -2.12
C PHE A 130 -5.53 -7.26 -2.01
N GLU A 131 -5.36 -6.53 -0.93
CA GLU A 131 -4.09 -5.90 -0.59
C GLU A 131 -3.65 -6.31 0.80
N GLN A 132 -2.46 -6.86 0.90
CA GLN A 132 -1.81 -7.11 2.17
C GLN A 132 -1.17 -5.82 2.68
N ALA A 133 -1.61 -5.39 3.86
CA ALA A 133 -0.99 -4.31 4.62
C ALA A 133 -0.17 -4.88 5.80
N CYS A 134 0.28 -4.03 6.73
CA CYS A 134 0.90 -4.46 7.96
C CYS A 134 -0.14 -5.15 8.86
N ALA A 135 0.05 -6.46 9.10
CA ALA A 135 -0.81 -7.25 9.97
C ALA A 135 -0.25 -7.42 11.39
N GLN A 136 1.00 -7.02 11.62
CA GLN A 136 1.74 -7.25 12.86
C GLN A 136 1.78 -6.04 13.80
N ASN A 137 1.42 -4.85 13.30
CA ASN A 137 1.17 -3.64 14.07
C ASN A 137 -0.25 -3.14 13.77
N ASP A 138 -0.87 -2.47 14.74
CA ASP A 138 -2.21 -1.89 14.57
C ASP A 138 -2.16 -0.54 13.84
N ILE A 139 -0.97 -0.10 13.44
CA ILE A 139 -0.74 1.18 12.77
C ILE A 139 0.38 1.08 11.73
N SER A 140 0.18 1.73 10.60
CA SER A 140 1.21 2.12 9.64
C SER A 140 0.83 3.48 9.03
N PRO A 141 1.81 4.23 8.47
CA PRO A 141 1.54 5.59 7.98
C PRO A 141 0.41 5.65 6.97
N MET A 142 -0.55 6.53 7.19
CA MET A 142 -1.71 6.76 6.32
C MET A 142 -2.51 5.50 5.94
N SER A 143 -2.48 4.45 6.78
CA SER A 143 -3.13 3.16 6.47
C SER A 143 -4.64 3.27 6.23
N SER A 144 -5.35 4.10 7.01
CA SER A 144 -6.79 4.33 6.84
C SER A 144 -7.10 5.03 5.50
N MET A 145 -6.27 6.00 5.09
CA MET A 145 -6.41 6.68 3.81
C MET A 145 -6.19 5.70 2.65
N ARG A 146 -5.18 4.85 2.76
CA ARG A 146 -4.91 3.81 1.76
C ARG A 146 -6.09 2.87 1.57
N ALA A 147 -6.66 2.37 2.67
CA ALA A 147 -7.83 1.50 2.62
C ALA A 147 -9.04 2.20 1.97
N TYR A 148 -9.25 3.48 2.30
CA TYR A 148 -10.33 4.29 1.72
C TYR A 148 -10.16 4.47 0.21
N VAL A 149 -9.02 5.02 -0.23
CA VAL A 149 -8.75 5.32 -1.64
C VAL A 149 -8.87 4.06 -2.50
N ARG A 150 -8.26 2.96 -2.07
CA ARG A 150 -8.31 1.69 -2.79
C ARG A 150 -9.70 1.09 -2.86
N SER A 151 -10.46 1.15 -1.78
CA SER A 151 -11.85 0.64 -1.77
C SER A 151 -12.74 1.43 -2.73
N LYS A 152 -12.59 2.75 -2.78
CA LYS A 152 -13.32 3.61 -3.71
C LYS A 152 -12.94 3.30 -5.17
N LEU A 153 -11.65 3.22 -5.47
CA LEU A 153 -11.15 2.91 -6.82
C LEU A 153 -11.51 1.48 -7.26
N ALA A 154 -11.48 0.50 -6.35
CA ALA A 154 -11.91 -0.86 -6.65
C ALA A 154 -13.42 -0.95 -6.92
N TRP A 155 -14.22 -0.07 -6.35
CA TRP A 155 -15.64 0.06 -6.63
C TRP A 155 -15.92 0.79 -7.95
N ASN A 156 -15.19 1.86 -8.22
CA ASN A 156 -15.28 2.64 -9.44
C ASN A 156 -13.91 3.24 -9.80
N SER A 157 -13.24 2.63 -10.75
CA SER A 157 -11.89 3.00 -11.21
C SER A 157 -11.83 4.37 -11.90
N ALA A 158 -12.98 4.94 -12.30
CA ALA A 158 -13.06 6.25 -12.94
C ALA A 158 -12.85 7.42 -11.97
N TYR A 159 -12.85 7.19 -10.65
CA TYR A 159 -12.54 8.25 -9.69
C TYR A 159 -11.11 8.77 -9.86
N ASN A 160 -10.93 10.08 -9.63
CA ASN A 160 -9.60 10.68 -9.54
C ASN A 160 -8.96 10.34 -8.21
N THR A 161 -7.73 9.83 -8.23
CA THR A 161 -7.02 9.41 -7.01
C THR A 161 -6.75 10.57 -6.06
N GLN A 162 -6.35 11.74 -6.60
CA GLN A 162 -6.05 12.92 -5.78
C GLN A 162 -7.32 13.47 -5.11
N ASP A 163 -8.43 13.51 -5.82
CA ASP A 163 -9.71 13.96 -5.25
C ASP A 163 -10.14 13.06 -4.07
N LEU A 164 -9.90 11.74 -4.16
CA LEU A 164 -10.19 10.81 -3.06
C LEU A 164 -9.25 10.99 -1.86
N ILE A 165 -7.99 11.31 -2.11
CA ILE A 165 -7.01 11.63 -1.06
C ILE A 165 -7.45 12.91 -0.34
N ASP A 166 -7.79 13.95 -1.09
CA ASP A 166 -8.23 15.23 -0.55
C ASP A 166 -9.54 15.11 0.23
N GLU A 167 -10.52 14.40 -0.32
CA GLU A 167 -11.79 14.07 0.37
C GLU A 167 -11.53 13.37 1.69
N PHE A 168 -10.65 12.35 1.68
CA PHE A 168 -10.32 11.62 2.90
C PHE A 168 -9.69 12.52 3.95
N ILE A 169 -8.66 13.29 3.59
CA ILE A 169 -7.95 14.16 4.53
C ILE A 169 -8.90 15.18 5.13
N GLU A 170 -9.74 15.81 4.32
CA GLU A 170 -10.70 16.82 4.76
C GLU A 170 -11.67 16.27 5.82
N HIS A 171 -12.30 15.13 5.52
CA HIS A 171 -13.30 14.57 6.42
C HIS A 171 -12.72 13.78 7.60
N TYR A 172 -11.53 13.22 7.44
CA TYR A 172 -10.90 12.39 8.47
C TYR A 172 -10.19 13.23 9.53
N TYR A 173 -9.59 14.37 9.16
CA TYR A 173 -8.82 15.23 10.08
C TYR A 173 -9.53 16.54 10.43
N GLY A 174 -10.64 16.88 9.80
CA GLY A 174 -11.46 18.04 10.11
C GLY A 174 -10.69 19.36 10.13
N ASP A 175 -10.76 20.13 11.24
CA ASP A 175 -10.08 21.43 11.34
C ASP A 175 -8.56 21.35 11.17
N GLY A 176 -7.94 20.17 11.31
CA GLY A 176 -6.52 19.92 11.07
C GLY A 176 -6.15 19.59 9.62
N ALA A 177 -7.14 19.39 8.75
CA ALA A 177 -6.97 18.82 7.41
C ALA A 177 -5.95 19.55 6.55
N GLU A 178 -5.96 20.88 6.52
CA GLU A 178 -5.02 21.68 5.71
C GLU A 178 -3.56 21.43 6.11
N SER A 179 -3.28 21.31 7.40
CA SER A 179 -1.93 21.02 7.89
C SER A 179 -1.54 19.57 7.60
N VAL A 180 -2.49 18.63 7.61
CA VAL A 180 -2.23 17.24 7.21
C VAL A 180 -2.01 17.12 5.70
N LYS A 181 -2.67 17.94 4.86
CA LYS A 181 -2.35 18.03 3.43
C LYS A 181 -0.91 18.50 3.19
N GLN A 182 -0.45 19.52 3.93
CA GLN A 182 0.94 20.00 3.88
C GLN A 182 1.93 18.90 4.30
N TYR A 183 1.63 18.19 5.39
CA TYR A 183 2.40 17.03 5.83
C TYR A 183 2.51 15.96 4.74
N PHE A 184 1.38 15.54 4.16
CA PHE A 184 1.36 14.50 3.13
C PHE A 184 2.08 14.95 1.85
N GLY A 185 1.93 16.22 1.43
CA GLY A 185 2.65 16.81 0.31
C GLY A 185 4.16 16.74 0.52
N ALA A 186 4.65 17.16 1.68
CA ALA A 186 6.08 17.09 2.01
C ALA A 186 6.62 15.64 2.04
N VAL A 187 5.80 14.67 2.46
CA VAL A 187 6.15 13.25 2.36
C VAL A 187 6.29 12.83 0.90
N MET A 188 5.38 13.22 0.02
CA MET A 188 5.43 12.90 -1.41
C MET A 188 6.65 13.53 -2.10
N GLU A 189 6.95 14.81 -1.83
CA GLU A 189 8.17 15.47 -2.31
C GLU A 189 9.44 14.77 -1.83
N ASN A 190 9.45 14.27 -0.60
CA ASN A 190 10.57 13.49 -0.10
C ASN A 190 10.77 12.18 -0.86
N PHE A 191 9.73 11.51 -1.30
CA PHE A 191 9.86 10.31 -2.12
C PHE A 191 10.51 10.60 -3.48
N GLU A 192 10.11 11.68 -4.15
CA GLU A 192 10.75 12.11 -5.40
C GLU A 192 12.25 12.36 -5.19
N ARG A 193 12.61 12.96 -4.06
CA ARG A 193 14.02 13.17 -3.67
C ARG A 193 14.74 11.84 -3.43
N ILE A 194 14.14 10.89 -2.71
CA ILE A 194 14.75 9.57 -2.42
C ILE A 194 15.03 8.84 -3.73
N TYR A 195 14.09 8.81 -4.66
CA TYR A 195 14.25 8.12 -5.93
C TYR A 195 15.31 8.76 -6.82
N THR A 196 15.40 10.09 -6.82
CA THR A 196 16.44 10.81 -7.55
C THR A 196 17.84 10.48 -7.00
N ILE A 197 17.99 10.35 -5.68
CA ILE A 197 19.29 10.06 -5.04
C ILE A 197 19.65 8.57 -5.24
N ASP A 198 18.70 7.68 -5.11
CA ASP A 198 18.95 6.25 -5.17
C ASP A 198 19.24 5.75 -6.59
N GLY A 199 18.65 6.37 -7.62
CA GLY A 199 18.84 6.01 -9.02
C GLY A 199 18.41 4.58 -9.37
N THR A 200 17.65 3.91 -8.50
CA THR A 200 17.11 2.57 -8.75
C THR A 200 15.67 2.68 -9.19
N GLU A 201 15.29 1.86 -10.18
CA GLU A 201 13.92 1.81 -10.70
C GLU A 201 13.07 0.70 -10.05
N ASP A 202 13.66 -0.14 -9.20
CA ASP A 202 12.97 -1.27 -8.55
C ASP A 202 12.77 -1.01 -7.05
N HIS A 203 11.60 -0.49 -6.70
CA HIS A 203 11.20 -0.24 -5.32
C HIS A 203 10.10 -1.22 -4.88
N ASN A 204 10.47 -2.47 -4.71
CA ASN A 204 9.56 -3.51 -4.22
C ASN A 204 9.29 -3.37 -2.70
N ILE A 205 8.47 -4.26 -2.16
CA ILE A 205 8.08 -4.25 -0.74
C ILE A 205 9.22 -4.54 0.24
N TYR A 206 10.39 -4.89 -0.23
CA TYR A 206 11.61 -5.12 0.56
C TYR A 206 12.65 -4.01 0.38
N TYR A 207 12.28 -2.88 -0.23
CA TYR A 207 13.18 -1.75 -0.44
C TYR A 207 13.65 -1.16 0.90
N SER A 208 14.84 -1.55 1.33
CA SER A 208 15.38 -1.22 2.67
C SER A 208 15.96 0.18 2.78
N LYS A 209 16.42 0.80 1.67
CA LYS A 209 17.01 2.13 1.69
C LYS A 209 16.05 3.23 2.15
N ILE A 210 14.73 2.97 2.12
CA ILE A 210 13.71 3.86 2.70
C ILE A 210 14.00 4.18 4.17
N THR A 211 14.72 3.32 4.90
CA THR A 211 15.05 3.53 6.31
C THR A 211 16.38 4.26 6.53
N ASN A 212 17.11 4.64 5.48
CA ASN A 212 18.39 5.35 5.62
C ASN A 212 18.20 6.76 6.20
N ASN A 213 19.23 7.27 6.87
CA ASN A 213 19.20 8.64 7.43
C ASN A 213 19.11 9.71 6.34
N GLU A 214 19.66 9.45 5.16
CA GLU A 214 19.54 10.32 3.99
C GLU A 214 18.10 10.41 3.46
N SER A 215 17.34 9.34 3.61
CA SER A 215 15.91 9.29 3.21
C SER A 215 15.02 10.10 4.16
N TRP A 216 15.31 10.07 5.46
CA TRP A 216 14.54 10.77 6.50
C TRP A 216 15.50 11.59 7.37
N THR A 217 15.97 12.71 6.85
CA THR A 217 16.89 13.59 7.58
C THR A 217 16.25 14.17 8.84
N ARG A 218 17.06 14.53 9.84
CA ARG A 218 16.55 15.11 11.08
C ARG A 218 15.72 16.37 10.84
N SER A 219 16.17 17.23 9.89
CA SER A 219 15.43 18.44 9.53
C SER A 219 14.05 18.13 8.94
N LEU A 220 13.96 17.16 8.02
CA LEU A 220 12.70 16.72 7.44
C LEU A 220 11.78 16.15 8.51
N VAL A 221 12.27 15.26 9.38
CA VAL A 221 11.45 14.67 10.45
C VAL A 221 10.87 15.76 11.35
N LYS A 222 11.66 16.78 11.70
CA LYS A 222 11.19 17.94 12.48
C LYS A 222 10.17 18.79 11.71
N GLU A 223 10.38 19.00 10.44
CA GLU A 223 9.43 19.71 9.57
C GLU A 223 8.10 18.99 9.53
N LEU A 224 8.09 17.68 9.25
CA LEU A 224 6.88 16.85 9.22
C LEU A 224 6.16 16.85 10.56
N GLN A 225 6.88 16.80 11.68
CA GLN A 225 6.30 16.93 13.03
C GLN A 225 5.59 18.28 13.18
N SER A 226 6.20 19.38 12.70
CA SER A 226 5.62 20.71 12.83
C SER A 226 4.27 20.88 12.11
N TYR A 227 4.08 20.21 10.98
CA TYR A 227 2.79 20.20 10.30
C TYR A 227 1.71 19.49 11.13
N LEU A 228 2.05 18.38 11.77
CA LEU A 228 1.10 17.65 12.62
C LEU A 228 0.82 18.36 13.95
N GLU A 229 1.81 19.03 14.53
CA GLU A 229 1.63 19.93 15.70
C GLU A 229 0.70 21.08 15.34
N LYS A 230 0.87 21.69 14.16
CA LYS A 230 -0.04 22.71 13.65
C LYS A 230 -1.46 22.16 13.40
N ALA A 231 -1.59 20.92 12.92
CA ALA A 231 -2.89 20.26 12.77
C ALA A 231 -3.58 20.09 14.11
N ASP A 232 -2.88 19.58 15.14
CA ASP A 232 -3.39 19.42 16.49
C ASP A 232 -3.87 20.77 17.10
N TYR A 233 -3.04 21.82 16.96
CA TYR A 233 -3.42 23.17 17.38
C TYR A 233 -4.67 23.70 16.67
N LYS A 234 -4.79 23.49 15.35
CA LYS A 234 -5.97 23.92 14.57
C LYS A 234 -7.23 23.20 15.02
N ILE A 235 -7.12 21.93 15.36
CA ILE A 235 -8.23 21.16 15.95
C ILE A 235 -8.63 21.73 17.31
N ASP A 236 -7.66 22.08 18.16
CA ASP A 236 -7.94 22.65 19.49
C ASP A 236 -8.72 23.95 19.44
N ILE A 237 -8.35 24.87 18.56
CA ILE A 237 -9.04 26.16 18.41
C ILE A 237 -10.29 26.10 17.52
N GLY A 238 -10.49 25.01 16.79
CA GLY A 238 -11.65 24.78 15.92
C GLY A 238 -12.96 24.68 16.69
N SER A 239 -14.06 24.60 15.98
CA SER A 239 -15.40 24.54 16.56
C SER A 239 -16.03 23.14 16.56
N SER A 240 -15.35 22.14 16.01
CA SER A 240 -15.86 20.77 15.90
C SER A 240 -16.11 20.14 17.27
N ASN A 241 -17.19 19.39 17.40
CA ASN A 241 -17.47 18.55 18.57
C ASN A 241 -16.75 17.20 18.52
N ARG A 242 -15.94 16.94 17.49
CA ARG A 242 -15.17 15.71 17.28
C ARG A 242 -13.66 15.89 17.49
N LYS A 243 -13.25 16.91 18.24
CA LYS A 243 -11.84 17.25 18.45
C LYS A 243 -11.01 16.06 18.92
N ASP A 244 -11.49 15.32 19.93
CA ASP A 244 -10.74 14.15 20.46
C ASP A 244 -10.48 13.09 19.38
N VAL A 245 -11.44 12.87 18.50
CA VAL A 245 -11.29 11.92 17.38
C VAL A 245 -10.26 12.41 16.38
N TYR A 246 -10.29 13.70 16.03
CA TYR A 246 -9.33 14.26 15.06
C TYR A 246 -7.92 14.31 15.65
N LYS A 247 -7.78 14.70 16.92
CA LYS A 247 -6.48 14.69 17.63
C LYS A 247 -5.89 13.29 17.70
N GLU A 248 -6.70 12.29 18.02
CA GLU A 248 -6.24 10.90 18.03
C GLU A 248 -5.70 10.46 16.64
N ARG A 249 -6.35 10.87 15.57
CA ARG A 249 -5.92 10.55 14.19
C ARG A 249 -4.63 11.26 13.82
N VAL A 250 -4.47 12.53 14.20
CA VAL A 250 -3.22 13.28 14.03
C VAL A 250 -2.10 12.67 14.87
N PHE A 251 -2.40 12.31 16.12
CA PHE A 251 -1.42 11.71 17.03
C PHE A 251 -0.86 10.38 16.49
N ARG A 252 -1.64 9.59 15.75
CA ARG A 252 -1.17 8.34 15.15
C ARG A 252 -0.01 8.60 14.17
N GLU A 253 -0.14 9.59 13.30
CA GLU A 253 0.92 9.96 12.35
C GLU A 253 2.10 10.63 13.08
N TYR A 254 1.82 11.48 14.04
CA TYR A 254 2.84 12.14 14.87
C TYR A 254 3.70 11.14 15.64
N PHE A 255 3.08 10.15 16.26
CA PHE A 255 3.78 9.08 16.97
C PHE A 255 4.78 8.34 16.05
N LEU A 256 4.39 8.03 14.82
CA LEU A 256 5.28 7.34 13.88
C LEU A 256 6.54 8.17 13.55
N LEU A 257 6.39 9.50 13.44
CA LEU A 257 7.53 10.40 13.27
C LEU A 257 8.39 10.50 14.54
N LYS A 258 7.78 10.47 15.73
CA LYS A 258 8.52 10.44 17.00
C LYS A 258 9.25 9.12 17.18
N ASP A 259 8.70 8.01 16.78
CA ASP A 259 9.37 6.71 16.77
C ASP A 259 10.57 6.72 15.79
N CYS A 260 10.41 7.32 14.62
CA CYS A 260 11.51 7.55 13.68
C CYS A 260 12.62 8.42 14.29
N GLU A 261 12.26 9.52 14.97
CA GLU A 261 13.20 10.40 15.68
C GLU A 261 13.94 9.64 16.79
N TYR A 262 13.23 8.87 17.59
CA TYR A 262 13.82 8.05 18.65
C TYR A 262 14.84 7.04 18.10
N MET A 263 14.47 6.33 17.05
CA MET A 263 15.33 5.30 16.45
C MET A 263 16.57 5.87 15.77
N LYS A 264 16.49 7.08 15.21
CA LYS A 264 17.55 7.65 14.36
C LYS A 264 18.35 8.75 15.04
N TYR A 265 17.72 9.55 15.90
CA TYR A 265 18.21 10.83 16.32
C TYR A 265 18.23 11.05 17.83
N SER A 266 17.89 10.03 18.63
CA SER A 266 17.91 10.14 20.09
C SER A 266 19.28 10.54 20.66
N GLY A 267 20.38 10.12 20.03
CA GLY A 267 21.74 10.50 20.43
C GLY A 267 22.10 11.99 20.26
N TYR A 268 21.24 12.79 19.64
CA TYR A 268 21.40 14.24 19.49
C TYR A 268 20.63 15.06 20.53
N LEU A 269 19.92 14.38 21.45
CA LEU A 269 19.06 14.99 22.48
C LEU A 269 19.82 15.10 23.80
N ASN A 270 19.47 16.11 24.60
CA ASN A 270 19.87 16.13 26.00
C ASN A 270 19.02 15.11 26.80
N GLN A 271 19.34 14.90 28.08
CA GLN A 271 18.68 13.85 28.87
C GLN A 271 17.18 14.10 29.06
N GLU A 272 16.75 15.33 29.27
CA GLU A 272 15.36 15.70 29.46
C GLU A 272 14.54 15.47 28.18
N GLU A 273 15.06 15.93 27.03
CA GLU A 273 14.45 15.69 25.71
C GLU A 273 14.38 14.20 25.37
N TYR A 274 15.43 13.43 25.72
CA TYR A 274 15.44 11.99 25.51
C TYR A 274 14.36 11.29 26.34
N ASP A 275 14.27 11.60 27.65
CA ASP A 275 13.31 10.98 28.57
C ASP A 275 11.85 11.30 28.17
N GLU A 276 11.60 12.51 27.64
CA GLU A 276 10.30 12.91 27.13
C GLU A 276 9.94 12.14 25.86
N LEU A 277 10.87 12.09 24.89
CA LEU A 277 10.68 11.35 23.64
C LEU A 277 10.46 9.86 23.87
N GLU A 278 11.26 9.25 24.76
CA GLU A 278 11.16 7.84 25.11
C GLU A 278 9.79 7.52 25.72
N ARG A 279 9.31 8.32 26.66
CA ARG A 279 7.98 8.15 27.27
C ARG A 279 6.86 8.19 26.24
N LEU A 280 6.90 9.16 25.30
CA LEU A 280 5.91 9.27 24.22
C LEU A 280 5.95 8.06 23.31
N VAL A 281 7.16 7.65 22.91
CA VAL A 281 7.36 6.50 22.00
C VAL A 281 6.90 5.19 22.65
N MET A 282 7.23 4.95 23.92
CA MET A 282 6.79 3.74 24.61
C MET A 282 5.27 3.71 24.80
N TYR A 283 4.65 4.85 25.13
CA TYR A 283 3.20 4.98 25.18
C TYR A 283 2.55 4.64 23.81
N GLY A 284 3.06 5.19 22.72
CA GLY A 284 2.50 4.94 21.40
C GLY A 284 2.71 3.50 20.93
N ARG A 285 3.87 2.90 21.22
CA ARG A 285 4.14 1.49 20.91
C ARG A 285 3.17 0.55 21.65
N GLU A 286 2.90 0.81 22.92
CA GLU A 286 1.92 0.05 23.69
C GLU A 286 0.51 0.25 23.14
N LYS A 287 0.10 1.51 22.97
CA LYS A 287 -1.24 1.88 22.53
C LYS A 287 -1.62 1.29 21.17
N TYR A 288 -0.69 1.24 20.22
CA TYR A 288 -0.92 0.80 18.84
C TYR A 288 -0.27 -0.54 18.52
N ASN A 289 0.15 -1.30 19.52
CA ASN A 289 0.90 -2.55 19.30
C ASN A 289 2.01 -2.41 18.23
N ALA A 290 2.73 -1.27 18.25
CA ALA A 290 3.65 -0.85 17.20
C ALA A 290 5.11 -1.16 17.55
N TYR A 291 5.39 -2.39 17.97
CA TYR A 291 6.75 -2.81 18.37
C TYR A 291 7.61 -3.24 17.19
N LEU A 292 7.00 -3.74 16.11
CA LEU A 292 7.75 -4.26 14.98
C LEU A 292 8.08 -3.15 13.97
N SER A 293 9.31 -3.15 13.50
CA SER A 293 9.76 -2.26 12.42
C SER A 293 9.78 -2.95 11.06
N THR A 294 9.84 -4.29 11.06
CA THR A 294 9.89 -5.13 9.86
C THR A 294 9.01 -6.35 10.05
N GLU A 295 8.66 -7.01 8.95
CA GLU A 295 8.00 -8.31 9.02
C GLU A 295 8.90 -9.31 9.77
N LYS A 296 8.35 -10.02 10.76
CA LYS A 296 9.01 -11.19 11.32
C LYS A 296 8.89 -12.31 10.29
N THR A 297 9.96 -12.56 9.58
CA THR A 297 10.11 -13.87 8.92
C THR A 297 10.23 -14.92 10.00
N ASN A 298 9.33 -15.90 10.03
CA ASN A 298 9.49 -17.11 10.84
C ASN A 298 10.64 -17.95 10.26
N ASN A 299 11.86 -17.46 10.45
CA ASN A 299 13.08 -18.23 10.32
C ASN A 299 13.43 -18.68 11.73
N GLY A 300 12.77 -19.73 12.20
CA GLY A 300 13.09 -20.43 13.42
C GLY A 300 13.17 -21.89 13.13
#